data_fc4faadeebadf4c2b860de29e328afd2
#
_entry.id   fc4faadeebadf4c2b860de29e328afd2
#
_cell.length_a   1.000
_cell.length_b   1.000
_cell.length_c   1.000
_cell.angle_alpha   90.00
_cell.angle_beta   90.00
_cell.angle_gamma   90.00
#
_symmetry.space_group_name_H-M   'P 1'
#
loop_
_entity.id
_entity.type
_entity.pdbx_description
1 polymer ?
#
loop_
_entity_poly.entity_id
_entity_poly.type
_entity_poly.pdbx_seq_one_letter_code
_entity_poly.pdbx_strand_id
1 'polypeptide(L)'
;ASDVYKRQDGGDVLQFGDKFLVGHSSRTNKKAIECLRDFVDSRGFSLHVIEVPKESLHLISICTSPMPGVLLAPEGWFDSSDFPDDSEIIWVPKNEAYGANVLPFGNDVIVAKGYEMVSKVLSEKGLNLHQLDMSQFRAADGSLTCLSLLYE
;
A
#
# COMPACT_ATOMS: atom_id res chain seq x y z
N ALA A 1 17.91 7.33 24.28
CA ALA A 1 18.28 8.51 23.47
C ALA A 1 18.60 8.16 22.00
N SER A 2 18.79 6.87 21.66
CA SER A 2 19.10 6.43 20.27
C SER A 2 17.90 6.44 19.32
N ASP A 3 16.69 6.35 19.84
CA ASP A 3 15.49 6.15 19.01
C ASP A 3 14.88 7.43 18.42
N VAL A 4 15.28 8.60 18.91
CA VAL A 4 14.79 9.89 18.39
C VAL A 4 15.15 10.11 16.90
N TYR A 5 16.16 9.40 16.39
CA TYR A 5 16.61 9.51 14.98
C TYR A 5 16.07 8.43 14.05
N LYS A 6 15.38 7.42 14.60
CA LYS A 6 14.74 6.37 13.82
C LYS A 6 13.24 6.64 13.81
N ARG A 7 12.70 6.96 12.64
CA ARG A 7 11.27 7.19 12.44
C ARG A 7 10.77 6.17 11.45
N GLN A 8 9.76 5.40 11.85
CA GLN A 8 9.05 4.45 11.02
C GLN A 8 7.55 4.53 11.34
N ASP A 9 6.74 4.54 10.31
CA ASP A 9 5.28 4.52 10.40
C ASP A 9 4.75 3.25 9.76
N GLY A 10 3.80 2.57 10.43
CA GLY A 10 3.20 1.34 9.92
C GLY A 10 2.47 1.52 8.59
N GLY A 11 2.00 2.74 8.29
CA GLY A 11 1.43 3.10 7.01
C GLY A 11 2.40 3.07 5.82
N ASP A 12 3.70 2.93 6.09
CA ASP A 12 4.72 2.77 5.07
C ASP A 12 5.18 1.31 4.88
N VAL A 13 4.49 0.34 5.50
CA VAL A 13 4.88 -1.07 5.40
C VAL A 13 3.75 -1.89 4.81
N LEU A 14 4.03 -2.57 3.71
CA LEU A 14 3.12 -3.48 3.03
C LEU A 14 3.79 -4.86 2.92
N GLN A 15 3.17 -5.89 3.48
CA GLN A 15 3.61 -7.26 3.23
C GLN A 15 3.13 -7.71 1.84
N PHE A 16 4.04 -8.26 1.05
CA PHE A 16 3.81 -8.71 -0.31
C PHE A 16 4.50 -10.07 -0.52
N GLY A 17 3.75 -11.14 -0.30
CA GLY A 17 4.30 -12.51 -0.30
C GLY A 17 5.42 -12.68 0.74
N ASP A 18 6.59 -13.05 0.28
CA ASP A 18 7.82 -13.21 1.08
C ASP A 18 8.64 -11.91 1.20
N LYS A 19 8.07 -10.78 0.78
CA LYS A 19 8.72 -9.47 0.79
C LYS A 19 7.94 -8.48 1.66
N PHE A 20 8.66 -7.49 2.16
CA PHE A 20 8.08 -6.27 2.71
C PHE A 20 8.42 -5.10 1.79
N LEU A 21 7.39 -4.42 1.26
CA LEU A 21 7.54 -3.16 0.57
C LEU A 21 7.50 -2.06 1.61
N VAL A 22 8.54 -1.23 1.65
CA VAL A 22 8.68 -0.20 2.67
C VAL A 22 8.86 1.16 2.04
N GLY A 23 7.93 2.05 2.34
CA GLY A 23 7.96 3.43 1.88
C GLY A 23 9.05 4.24 2.60
N HIS A 24 9.94 4.85 1.83
CA HIS A 24 10.79 5.93 2.30
C HIS A 24 10.00 7.23 2.16
N SER A 25 9.59 7.82 3.28
CA SER A 25 8.69 8.97 3.34
C SER A 25 9.17 10.01 4.35
N SER A 26 8.42 11.09 4.51
CA SER A 26 8.67 12.05 5.59
C SER A 26 8.51 11.43 6.99
N ARG A 27 7.83 10.29 7.11
CA ARG A 27 7.52 9.59 8.36
C ARG A 27 8.36 8.35 8.60
N THR A 28 8.98 7.80 7.55
CA THR A 28 9.87 6.64 7.62
C THR A 28 11.21 6.96 6.99
N ASN A 29 12.26 7.02 7.79
CA ASN A 29 13.59 7.42 7.34
C ASN A 29 14.51 6.21 7.09
N LYS A 30 15.61 6.44 6.36
CA LYS A 30 16.59 5.40 5.97
C LYS A 30 17.12 4.60 7.16
N LYS A 31 17.41 5.24 8.30
CA LYS A 31 17.91 4.54 9.50
C LYS A 31 16.90 3.55 10.07
N ALA A 32 15.62 3.91 10.03
CA ALA A 32 14.56 3.01 10.46
C ALA A 32 14.36 1.85 9.46
N ILE A 33 14.47 2.14 8.17
CA ILE A 33 14.40 1.12 7.09
C ILE A 33 15.55 0.10 7.25
N GLU A 34 16.77 0.53 7.53
CA GLU A 34 17.91 -0.37 7.79
C GLU A 34 17.63 -1.31 8.97
N CYS A 35 17.11 -0.78 10.07
CA CYS A 35 16.75 -1.61 11.22
C CYS A 35 15.60 -2.58 10.92
N LEU A 36 14.62 -2.15 10.13
CA LEU A 36 13.54 -3.03 9.71
C LEU A 36 14.06 -4.13 8.77
N ARG A 37 15.01 -3.81 7.88
CA ARG A 37 15.67 -4.78 7.00
C ARG A 37 16.33 -5.90 7.81
N ASP A 38 17.18 -5.53 8.79
CA ASP A 38 17.84 -6.51 9.65
C ASP A 38 16.82 -7.42 10.37
N PHE A 39 15.70 -6.84 10.80
CA PHE A 39 14.63 -7.57 11.47
C PHE A 39 13.91 -8.56 10.55
N VAL A 40 13.55 -8.16 9.33
CA VAL A 40 12.80 -9.02 8.40
C VAL A 40 13.71 -10.08 7.77
N ASP A 41 14.96 -9.71 7.43
CA ASP A 41 15.96 -10.63 6.88
C ASP A 41 16.26 -11.77 7.87
N SER A 42 16.33 -11.47 9.18
CA SER A 42 16.50 -12.49 10.23
C SER A 42 15.36 -13.51 10.31
N ARG A 43 14.24 -13.23 9.66
CA ARG A 43 13.03 -14.08 9.60
C ARG A 43 12.78 -14.71 8.24
N GLY A 44 13.74 -14.57 7.31
CA GLY A 44 13.65 -15.14 5.98
C GLY A 44 12.79 -14.33 4.99
N PHE A 45 12.44 -13.10 5.33
CA PHE A 45 11.78 -12.16 4.42
C PHE A 45 12.81 -11.23 3.79
N SER A 46 12.49 -10.69 2.62
CA SER A 46 13.27 -9.62 1.98
C SER A 46 12.57 -8.26 2.12
N LEU A 47 13.33 -7.17 1.98
CA LEU A 47 12.79 -5.82 2.06
C LEU A 47 13.11 -5.04 0.79
N HIS A 48 12.06 -4.50 0.16
CA HIS A 48 12.13 -3.63 -1.01
C HIS A 48 11.71 -2.22 -0.63
N VAL A 49 12.56 -1.23 -0.94
CA VAL A 49 12.31 0.18 -0.58
C VAL A 49 11.66 0.89 -1.75
N ILE A 50 10.58 1.64 -1.47
CA ILE A 50 9.85 2.46 -2.44
C ILE A 50 9.90 3.91 -1.99
N GLU A 51 10.30 4.82 -2.86
CA GLU A 51 10.24 6.27 -2.57
C GLU A 51 8.78 6.73 -2.64
N VAL A 52 8.25 7.21 -1.52
CA VAL A 52 6.86 7.68 -1.44
C VAL A 52 6.76 9.09 -2.00
N PRO A 53 5.87 9.33 -2.99
CA PRO A 53 5.63 10.67 -3.53
C PRO A 53 5.20 11.65 -2.45
N LYS A 54 5.61 12.91 -2.59
CA LYS A 54 5.31 13.97 -1.61
C LYS A 54 3.81 14.27 -1.45
N GLU A 55 3.03 13.88 -2.44
CA GLU A 55 1.58 14.00 -2.49
C GLU A 55 0.87 13.00 -1.57
N SER A 56 1.57 11.95 -1.13
CA SER A 56 1.05 10.97 -0.19
C SER A 56 1.73 11.04 1.18
N LEU A 57 0.95 10.77 2.22
CA LEU A 57 1.48 10.67 3.59
C LEU A 57 2.21 9.34 3.83
N HIS A 58 1.72 8.25 3.22
CA HIS A 58 2.22 6.89 3.41
C HIS A 58 2.13 6.07 2.12
N LEU A 59 2.94 5.03 2.03
CA LEU A 59 2.91 4.09 0.91
C LEU A 59 1.53 3.43 0.77
N ILE A 60 1.00 2.81 1.84
CA ILE A 60 -0.26 2.06 1.75
C ILE A 60 -1.51 2.94 1.57
N SER A 61 -1.38 4.25 1.66
CA SER A 61 -2.50 5.15 1.31
C SER A 61 -2.82 5.12 -0.18
N ILE A 62 -1.84 4.78 -1.02
CA ILE A 62 -1.93 4.85 -2.48
C ILE A 62 -1.43 3.59 -3.20
N CYS A 63 -0.87 2.63 -2.45
CA CYS A 63 -0.39 1.37 -3.00
C CYS A 63 -0.78 0.24 -2.07
N THR A 64 -1.58 -0.69 -2.54
CA THR A 64 -2.00 -1.89 -1.79
C THR A 64 -1.96 -3.12 -2.67
N SER A 65 -1.98 -4.30 -2.05
CA SER A 65 -2.03 -5.58 -2.75
C SER A 65 -3.42 -6.19 -2.60
N PRO A 66 -4.25 -6.16 -3.65
CA PRO A 66 -5.61 -6.70 -3.60
C PRO A 66 -5.66 -8.23 -3.62
N MET A 67 -4.60 -8.86 -4.11
CA MET A 67 -4.44 -10.33 -4.20
C MET A 67 -2.96 -10.68 -4.36
N PRO A 68 -2.55 -11.93 -4.10
CA PRO A 68 -1.15 -12.34 -4.21
C PRO A 68 -0.52 -11.99 -5.57
N GLY A 69 0.66 -11.40 -5.55
CA GLY A 69 1.44 -11.04 -6.73
C GLY A 69 0.96 -9.78 -7.47
N VAL A 70 -0.10 -9.12 -7.01
CA VAL A 70 -0.69 -7.95 -7.67
C VAL A 70 -0.61 -6.73 -6.77
N LEU A 71 -0.24 -5.59 -7.34
CA LEU A 71 -0.23 -4.28 -6.68
C LEU A 71 -1.14 -3.30 -7.43
N LEU A 72 -1.81 -2.44 -6.70
CA LEU A 72 -2.48 -1.24 -7.23
C LEU A 72 -1.59 -0.03 -7.00
N ALA A 73 -1.36 0.79 -8.02
CA ALA A 73 -0.58 2.01 -7.89
C ALA A 73 -1.08 3.10 -8.85
N PRO A 74 -1.03 4.39 -8.47
CA PRO A 74 -1.44 5.50 -9.34
C PRO A 74 -0.45 5.74 -10.47
N GLU A 75 -0.96 5.94 -11.67
CA GLU A 75 -0.18 6.37 -12.84
C GLU A 75 0.57 7.69 -12.58
N GLY A 76 1.83 7.75 -13.00
CA GLY A 76 2.66 8.94 -12.93
C GLY A 76 3.11 9.35 -11.53
N TRP A 77 2.84 8.52 -10.51
CA TRP A 77 3.39 8.67 -9.16
C TRP A 77 4.52 7.69 -8.90
N PHE A 78 4.54 6.58 -9.62
CA PHE A 78 5.54 5.54 -9.57
C PHE A 78 5.91 5.10 -10.99
N ASP A 79 7.09 4.52 -11.12
CA ASP A 79 7.52 3.76 -12.28
C ASP A 79 7.49 2.25 -11.98
N SER A 80 7.42 1.40 -13.00
CA SER A 80 7.43 -0.05 -12.79
C SER A 80 8.71 -0.55 -12.10
N SER A 81 9.82 0.15 -12.29
CA SER A 81 11.10 -0.14 -11.64
C SER A 81 11.13 0.17 -10.13
N ASP A 82 10.12 0.87 -9.61
CA ASP A 82 9.99 1.11 -8.17
C ASP A 82 9.50 -0.12 -7.40
N PHE A 83 8.98 -1.12 -8.12
CA PHE A 83 8.38 -2.33 -7.56
C PHE A 83 9.21 -3.58 -7.84
N PRO A 84 9.01 -4.68 -7.09
CA PRO A 84 9.66 -5.96 -7.41
C PRO A 84 9.34 -6.46 -8.81
N ASP A 85 10.33 -7.00 -9.52
CA ASP A 85 10.20 -7.48 -10.92
C ASP A 85 9.14 -8.57 -11.09
N ASP A 86 8.83 -9.31 -10.04
CA ASP A 86 7.85 -10.39 -10.00
C ASP A 86 6.43 -9.94 -9.64
N SER A 87 6.18 -8.62 -9.55
CA SER A 87 4.86 -8.05 -9.29
C SER A 87 4.11 -7.71 -10.57
N GLU A 88 2.82 -8.02 -10.61
CA GLU A 88 1.90 -7.44 -11.58
C GLU A 88 1.38 -6.11 -11.02
N ILE A 89 1.55 -5.02 -11.77
CA ILE A 89 1.07 -3.71 -11.34
C ILE A 89 -0.18 -3.34 -12.12
N ILE A 90 -1.27 -3.10 -11.41
CA ILE A 90 -2.47 -2.50 -11.95
C ILE A 90 -2.36 -0.99 -11.77
N TRP A 91 -2.12 -0.30 -12.86
CA TRP A 91 -2.05 1.15 -12.87
C TRP A 91 -3.46 1.74 -12.83
N VAL A 92 -3.72 2.59 -11.85
CA VAL A 92 -4.99 3.31 -11.73
C VAL A 92 -4.81 4.76 -12.13
N PRO A 93 -5.82 5.40 -12.75
CA PRO A 93 -5.74 6.81 -13.11
C PRO A 93 -5.40 7.68 -11.90
N LYS A 94 -4.59 8.72 -12.10
CA LYS A 94 -4.17 9.63 -11.02
C LYS A 94 -5.33 10.23 -10.21
N ASN A 95 -6.45 10.51 -10.86
CA ASN A 95 -7.66 11.00 -10.19
C ASN A 95 -8.38 9.94 -9.35
N GLU A 96 -8.04 8.66 -9.52
CA GLU A 96 -8.53 7.53 -8.71
C GLU A 96 -7.48 7.02 -7.70
N ALA A 97 -6.38 7.75 -7.47
CA ALA A 97 -5.29 7.33 -6.58
C ALA A 97 -5.76 6.88 -5.18
N TYR A 98 -6.75 7.56 -4.59
CA TYR A 98 -7.36 7.15 -3.32
C TYR A 98 -8.02 5.77 -3.40
N GLY A 99 -8.58 5.40 -4.55
CA GLY A 99 -9.18 4.09 -4.80
C GLY A 99 -8.19 2.94 -4.82
N ALA A 100 -6.87 3.21 -4.97
CA ALA A 100 -5.83 2.21 -4.86
C ALA A 100 -5.63 1.70 -3.42
N ASN A 101 -6.23 2.38 -2.43
CA ASN A 101 -6.29 1.91 -1.05
C ASN A 101 -7.45 0.94 -0.89
N VAL A 102 -7.17 -0.35 -0.94
CA VAL A 102 -8.14 -1.42 -0.79
C VAL A 102 -7.78 -2.35 0.36
N LEU A 103 -8.76 -3.09 0.87
CA LEU A 103 -8.58 -4.01 1.99
C LEU A 103 -9.03 -5.42 1.57
N PRO A 104 -8.09 -6.32 1.22
CA PRO A 104 -8.41 -7.68 0.81
C PRO A 104 -8.59 -8.62 1.99
N PHE A 105 -9.46 -9.62 1.82
CA PHE A 105 -9.61 -10.77 2.72
C PHE A 105 -10.12 -11.98 1.94
N GLY A 106 -9.25 -12.92 1.69
CA GLY A 106 -9.54 -14.06 0.81
C GLY A 106 -9.83 -13.62 -0.62
N ASN A 107 -11.01 -13.99 -1.16
CA ASN A 107 -11.46 -13.58 -2.50
C ASN A 107 -12.34 -12.31 -2.47
N ASP A 108 -12.53 -11.76 -1.30
CA ASP A 108 -13.30 -10.53 -1.09
C ASP A 108 -12.37 -9.33 -0.95
N VAL A 109 -12.82 -8.15 -1.36
CA VAL A 109 -12.06 -6.91 -1.19
C VAL A 109 -12.99 -5.74 -0.88
N ILE A 110 -12.67 -5.00 0.18
CA ILE A 110 -13.34 -3.75 0.49
C ILE A 110 -12.68 -2.62 -0.32
N VAL A 111 -13.49 -1.86 -1.03
CA VAL A 111 -13.07 -0.74 -1.88
C VAL A 111 -13.86 0.51 -1.53
N ALA A 112 -13.25 1.67 -1.71
CA ALA A 112 -13.97 2.94 -1.59
C ALA A 112 -14.93 3.12 -2.77
N LYS A 113 -16.16 3.57 -2.49
CA LYS A 113 -17.17 3.87 -3.52
C LYS A 113 -16.77 5.09 -4.35
N GLY A 114 -17.07 5.05 -5.65
CA GLY A 114 -16.85 6.18 -6.57
C GLY A 114 -15.53 6.11 -7.35
N TYR A 115 -14.80 4.99 -7.27
CA TYR A 115 -13.58 4.70 -8.04
C TYR A 115 -13.87 3.57 -9.02
N GLU A 116 -14.46 3.96 -10.17
CA GLU A 116 -15.05 3.00 -11.10
C GLU A 116 -13.99 2.16 -11.84
N MET A 117 -12.85 2.77 -12.19
CA MET A 117 -11.77 2.05 -12.85
C MET A 117 -11.18 0.99 -11.92
N VAL A 118 -10.92 1.34 -10.66
CA VAL A 118 -10.44 0.38 -9.65
C VAL A 118 -11.45 -0.75 -9.48
N SER A 119 -12.73 -0.43 -9.28
CA SER A 119 -13.79 -1.43 -9.12
C SER A 119 -13.88 -2.37 -10.33
N LYS A 120 -13.79 -1.82 -11.54
CA LYS A 120 -13.84 -2.59 -12.80
C LYS A 120 -12.68 -3.59 -12.88
N VAL A 121 -11.44 -3.12 -12.73
CA VAL A 121 -10.26 -4.00 -12.91
C VAL A 121 -10.19 -5.09 -11.84
N LEU A 122 -10.58 -4.81 -10.60
CA LEU A 122 -10.63 -5.82 -9.54
C LEU A 122 -11.73 -6.86 -9.78
N SER A 123 -12.89 -6.43 -10.28
CA SER A 123 -13.97 -7.33 -10.68
C SER A 123 -13.57 -8.23 -11.86
N GLU A 124 -12.85 -7.70 -12.84
CA GLU A 124 -12.31 -8.46 -13.98
C GLU A 124 -11.25 -9.49 -13.53
N LYS A 125 -10.57 -9.24 -12.40
CA LYS A 125 -9.68 -10.21 -11.75
C LYS A 125 -10.43 -11.28 -10.95
N GLY A 126 -11.76 -11.23 -10.89
CA GLY A 126 -12.61 -12.22 -10.23
C GLY A 126 -12.77 -11.99 -8.73
N LEU A 127 -12.46 -10.81 -8.22
CA LEU A 127 -12.65 -10.48 -6.81
C LEU A 127 -14.08 -10.03 -6.52
N ASN A 128 -14.60 -10.39 -5.36
CA ASN A 128 -15.89 -9.93 -4.86
C ASN A 128 -15.73 -8.56 -4.18
N LEU A 129 -16.36 -7.52 -4.74
CA LEU A 129 -16.18 -6.16 -4.25
C LEU A 129 -17.25 -5.77 -3.22
N HIS A 130 -16.78 -5.23 -2.09
CA HIS A 130 -17.62 -4.61 -1.05
C HIS A 130 -17.35 -3.11 -1.02
N GLN A 131 -18.25 -2.31 -1.60
CA GLN A 131 -18.08 -0.88 -1.72
C GLN A 131 -18.55 -0.16 -0.45
N LEU A 132 -17.67 0.70 0.11
CA LEU A 132 -17.99 1.58 1.25
C LEU A 132 -17.89 3.05 0.85
N ASP A 133 -18.81 3.87 1.38
CA ASP A 133 -18.69 5.31 1.27
C ASP A 133 -17.64 5.82 2.26
N MET A 134 -16.52 6.26 1.72
CA MET A 134 -15.37 6.78 2.46
C MET A 134 -15.26 8.30 2.43
N SER A 135 -16.28 9.01 1.93
CA SER A 135 -16.23 10.45 1.69
C SER A 135 -15.87 11.28 2.93
N GLN A 136 -16.46 10.95 4.09
CA GLN A 136 -16.20 11.65 5.34
C GLN A 136 -14.81 11.34 5.91
N PHE A 137 -14.38 10.08 5.82
CA PHE A 137 -13.05 9.67 6.26
C PHE A 137 -11.95 10.27 5.38
N ARG A 138 -12.18 10.30 4.05
CA ARG A 138 -11.28 10.96 3.10
C ARG A 138 -11.12 12.46 3.39
N ALA A 139 -12.20 13.14 3.78
CA ALA A 139 -12.15 14.55 4.17
C ALA A 139 -11.29 14.79 5.43
N ALA A 140 -11.06 13.74 6.23
CA ALA A 140 -10.19 13.76 7.40
C ALA A 140 -8.85 13.01 7.15
N ASP A 141 -8.42 12.88 5.89
CA ASP A 141 -7.21 12.17 5.45
C ASP A 141 -7.16 10.68 5.84
N GLY A 142 -8.31 10.09 6.17
CA GLY A 142 -8.44 8.67 6.49
C GLY A 142 -8.70 7.80 5.26
N SER A 143 -8.22 6.55 5.29
CA SER A 143 -8.47 5.55 4.25
C SER A 143 -8.82 4.20 4.85
N LEU A 144 -9.20 3.21 4.04
CA LEU A 144 -9.61 1.88 4.52
C LEU A 144 -8.53 1.22 5.39
N THR A 145 -7.28 1.25 4.94
CA THR A 145 -6.16 0.68 5.69
C THR A 145 -5.87 1.41 7.00
N CYS A 146 -6.11 2.73 7.05
CA CYS A 146 -5.94 3.52 8.28
C CYS A 146 -6.94 3.13 9.38
N LEU A 147 -8.11 2.61 8.99
CA LEU A 147 -9.22 2.26 9.88
C LEU A 147 -9.28 0.77 10.19
N SER A 148 -8.29 0.00 9.74
CA SER A 148 -8.34 -1.45 9.79
C SER A 148 -7.12 -2.04 10.45
N LEU A 149 -7.31 -3.14 11.15
CA LEU A 149 -6.28 -3.97 11.71
C LEU A 149 -6.59 -5.40 11.36
N LEU A 150 -5.73 -6.00 10.52
CA LEU A 150 -5.86 -7.39 10.11
C LEU A 150 -5.00 -8.27 11.02
N TYR A 151 -5.58 -9.38 11.47
CA TYR A 151 -4.88 -10.40 12.25
C TYR A 151 -5.41 -11.79 11.90
N GLU A 152 -4.56 -12.79 12.01
CA GLU A 152 -4.91 -14.20 11.90
C GLU A 152 -5.13 -14.83 13.28
#